data_80c5e3c685e28a8e7a7d0730726c2b2e
#
_entry.id   80c5e3c685e28a8e7a7d0730726c2b2e
#
_cell.length_a   1.000
_cell.length_b   1.000
_cell.length_c   1.000
_cell.angle_alpha   90.00
_cell.angle_beta   90.00
_cell.angle_gamma   90.00
#
_symmetry.space_group_name_H-M   'P 1'
#
loop_
_entity.id
_entity.type
_entity.pdbx_description
1 polymer ?
#
loop_
_entity_poly.entity_id
_entity_poly.type
_entity_poly.pdbx_seq_one_letter_code
_entity_poly.pdbx_strand_id
1 'polypeptide(L)'
;NKFKGKFLDSFFITSNNLPCHDALFICVGDPSKLTESKNEKIGGAIYSKLQERGTQGRVLIFVDDKMQGHPATNIGFGMQLKEYKFDKYFTKKDKEETDFEVVICRDGVASTTLEKEFIDKQAMADSIAFTKDLISEPSNVLYPKSYADRVKDLEKFGIKVTVYGEKELKKMGADALLAVGQ
;
A
#
# COMPACT_ATOMS: atom_id res chain seq x y z
N ASN A 1 7.43 14.08 -22.23
CA ASN A 1 8.70 13.99 -21.45
C ASN A 1 9.62 12.98 -22.12
N LYS A 2 10.87 13.39 -22.44
CA LYS A 2 11.86 12.45 -22.97
C LYS A 2 12.41 11.60 -21.81
N PHE A 3 12.39 10.26 -21.96
CA PHE A 3 13.09 9.34 -21.07
C PHE A 3 14.58 9.72 -20.98
N LYS A 4 15.08 9.95 -19.76
CA LYS A 4 16.44 10.40 -19.48
C LYS A 4 17.27 9.36 -18.72
N GLY A 5 16.69 8.20 -18.41
CA GLY A 5 17.34 7.14 -17.65
C GLY A 5 17.55 7.46 -16.16
N LYS A 6 16.83 8.43 -15.63
CA LYS A 6 16.85 8.73 -14.19
C LYS A 6 16.00 7.73 -13.41
N PHE A 7 16.26 7.58 -12.13
CA PHE A 7 15.45 6.76 -11.23
C PHE A 7 13.96 7.13 -11.33
N LEU A 8 13.11 6.13 -11.57
CA LEU A 8 11.68 6.20 -11.85
C LEU A 8 11.27 6.83 -13.19
N ASP A 9 12.21 7.22 -14.06
CA ASP A 9 11.85 7.52 -15.44
C ASP A 9 11.19 6.29 -16.06
N SER A 10 10.12 6.51 -16.80
CA SER A 10 9.36 5.40 -17.37
C SER A 10 8.74 5.76 -18.72
N PHE A 11 8.46 4.74 -19.51
CA PHE A 11 7.74 4.87 -20.77
C PHE A 11 6.98 3.60 -21.08
N PHE A 12 5.91 3.74 -21.86
CA PHE A 12 5.15 2.62 -22.40
C PHE A 12 5.55 2.33 -23.84
N ILE A 13 5.57 1.05 -24.19
CA ILE A 13 5.60 0.58 -25.57
C ILE A 13 4.28 -0.16 -25.81
N THR A 14 3.55 0.27 -26.82
CA THR A 14 2.34 -0.41 -27.32
C THR A 14 2.69 -1.05 -28.67
N SER A 15 2.48 -2.35 -28.80
CA SER A 15 2.78 -3.07 -30.04
C SER A 15 1.97 -4.34 -30.15
N ASN A 16 1.40 -4.55 -31.34
CA ASN A 16 0.69 -5.79 -31.66
C ASN A 16 1.65 -6.99 -31.86
N ASN A 17 2.95 -6.76 -31.91
CA ASN A 17 3.96 -7.80 -32.07
C ASN A 17 4.55 -8.31 -30.73
N LEU A 18 4.10 -7.73 -29.61
CA LEU A 18 4.45 -8.21 -28.28
C LEU A 18 3.46 -9.29 -27.82
N PRO A 19 3.86 -10.20 -26.92
CA PRO A 19 2.95 -11.15 -26.29
C PRO A 19 1.96 -10.46 -25.30
N CYS A 20 2.08 -9.16 -25.10
CA CYS A 20 1.23 -8.28 -24.29
C CYS A 20 0.85 -7.05 -25.12
N HIS A 21 -0.28 -6.42 -24.79
CA HIS A 21 -0.74 -5.22 -25.48
C HIS A 21 0.19 -4.00 -25.20
N ASP A 22 0.54 -3.80 -23.94
CA ASP A 22 1.42 -2.72 -23.48
C ASP A 22 2.56 -3.28 -22.62
N ALA A 23 3.75 -2.69 -22.74
CA ALA A 23 4.88 -2.93 -21.86
C ALA A 23 5.32 -1.61 -21.21
N LEU A 24 5.36 -1.59 -19.88
CA LEU A 24 5.88 -0.46 -19.09
C LEU A 24 7.34 -0.74 -18.71
N PHE A 25 8.24 0.15 -19.09
CA PHE A 25 9.65 0.14 -18.70
C PHE A 25 9.90 1.21 -17.64
N ILE A 26 10.54 0.83 -16.53
CA ILE A 26 10.89 1.75 -15.45
C ILE A 26 12.39 1.66 -15.18
N CYS A 27 13.04 2.81 -15.15
CA CYS A 27 14.45 2.91 -14.78
C CYS A 27 14.62 2.81 -13.27
N VAL A 28 15.32 1.76 -12.82
CA VAL A 28 15.60 1.53 -11.39
C VAL A 28 16.95 2.09 -10.94
N GLY A 29 17.75 2.64 -11.87
CA GLY A 29 19.11 3.09 -11.60
C GLY A 29 20.08 1.92 -11.43
N ASP A 30 21.03 2.05 -10.51
CA ASP A 30 21.99 0.98 -10.19
C ASP A 30 21.32 -0.09 -9.32
N PRO A 31 21.12 -1.33 -9.81
CA PRO A 31 20.43 -2.39 -9.09
C PRO A 31 21.10 -2.78 -7.77
N SER A 32 22.44 -2.64 -7.69
CA SER A 32 23.21 -2.97 -6.48
C SER A 32 23.00 -1.97 -5.33
N LYS A 33 22.47 -0.78 -5.63
CA LYS A 33 22.21 0.31 -4.67
C LYS A 33 20.74 0.46 -4.30
N LEU A 34 19.93 -0.51 -4.70
CA LEU A 34 18.52 -0.54 -4.30
C LEU A 34 18.39 -0.93 -2.82
N THR A 35 17.48 -0.26 -2.14
CA THR A 35 17.05 -0.53 -0.78
C THR A 35 15.59 -0.91 -0.79
N GLU A 36 15.09 -1.45 0.32
CA GLU A 36 13.65 -1.74 0.47
C GLU A 36 12.78 -0.51 0.14
N SER A 37 13.11 0.64 0.72
CA SER A 37 12.38 1.90 0.48
C SER A 37 12.41 2.37 -0.99
N LYS A 38 13.50 2.11 -1.72
CA LYS A 38 13.53 2.41 -3.16
C LYS A 38 12.64 1.45 -3.95
N ASN A 39 12.60 0.18 -3.58
CA ASN A 39 11.72 -0.80 -4.20
C ASN A 39 10.23 -0.47 -3.93
N GLU A 40 9.89 -0.03 -2.72
CA GLU A 40 8.57 0.49 -2.39
C GLU A 40 8.17 1.69 -3.28
N LYS A 41 9.10 2.63 -3.49
CA LYS A 41 8.88 3.78 -4.41
C LYS A 41 8.69 3.33 -5.85
N ILE A 42 9.42 2.30 -6.30
CA ILE A 42 9.22 1.70 -7.64
C ILE A 42 7.81 1.13 -7.72
N GLY A 43 7.35 0.38 -6.72
CA GLY A 43 5.99 -0.16 -6.66
C GLY A 43 4.92 0.92 -6.74
N GLY A 44 5.04 1.98 -5.95
CA GLY A 44 4.13 3.12 -6.00
C GLY A 44 4.11 3.83 -7.36
N ALA A 45 5.27 3.94 -8.02
CA ALA A 45 5.38 4.52 -9.36
C ALA A 45 4.72 3.62 -10.42
N ILE A 46 4.91 2.29 -10.35
CA ILE A 46 4.24 1.32 -11.23
C ILE A 46 2.74 1.48 -11.11
N TYR A 47 2.19 1.42 -9.89
CA TYR A 47 0.76 1.57 -9.66
C TYR A 47 0.21 2.86 -10.26
N SER A 48 0.87 4.00 -10.01
CA SER A 48 0.47 5.29 -10.57
C SER A 48 0.42 5.28 -12.10
N LYS A 49 1.42 4.68 -12.76
CA LYS A 49 1.49 4.61 -14.22
C LYS A 49 0.40 3.71 -14.82
N LEU A 50 0.13 2.58 -14.20
CA LEU A 50 -0.95 1.67 -14.60
C LEU A 50 -2.31 2.35 -14.46
N GLN A 51 -2.52 3.09 -13.35
CA GLN A 51 -3.75 3.85 -13.12
C GLN A 51 -3.90 5.01 -14.12
N GLU A 52 -2.84 5.79 -14.38
CA GLU A 52 -2.85 6.87 -15.40
C GLU A 52 -3.18 6.33 -16.80
N ARG A 53 -2.77 5.09 -17.09
CA ARG A 53 -3.02 4.42 -18.37
C ARG A 53 -4.44 3.86 -18.49
N GLY A 54 -5.17 3.70 -17.39
CA GLY A 54 -6.47 3.01 -17.38
C GLY A 54 -6.32 1.51 -17.62
N THR A 55 -5.25 0.91 -17.09
CA THR A 55 -4.93 -0.51 -17.28
C THR A 55 -6.02 -1.40 -16.72
N GLN A 56 -6.36 -2.46 -17.44
CA GLN A 56 -7.35 -3.48 -17.08
C GLN A 56 -6.74 -4.88 -17.23
N GLY A 57 -7.25 -5.85 -16.46
CA GLY A 57 -6.89 -7.25 -16.58
C GLY A 57 -5.60 -7.62 -15.87
N ARG A 58 -4.75 -8.46 -16.46
CA ARG A 58 -3.57 -9.01 -15.80
C ARG A 58 -2.29 -8.24 -16.15
N VAL A 59 -1.53 -7.87 -15.12
CA VAL A 59 -0.23 -7.21 -15.22
C VAL A 59 0.84 -8.15 -14.70
N LEU A 60 1.85 -8.44 -15.54
CA LEU A 60 3.03 -9.21 -15.14
C LEU A 60 4.18 -8.24 -14.90
N ILE A 61 4.80 -8.31 -13.73
CA ILE A 61 5.97 -7.51 -13.35
C ILE A 61 7.18 -8.43 -13.28
N PHE A 62 8.16 -8.19 -14.15
CA PHE A 62 9.41 -8.92 -14.15
C PHE A 62 10.47 -8.13 -13.37
N VAL A 63 11.02 -8.78 -12.35
CA VAL A 63 12.03 -8.20 -11.47
C VAL A 63 13.39 -8.84 -11.77
N ASP A 64 14.38 -8.00 -12.08
CA ASP A 64 15.75 -8.42 -12.37
C ASP A 64 16.39 -9.08 -11.13
N ASP A 65 17.13 -10.17 -11.33
CA ASP A 65 17.84 -10.95 -10.31
C ASP A 65 18.91 -10.14 -9.56
N LYS A 66 19.49 -9.13 -10.23
CA LYS A 66 20.51 -8.24 -9.65
C LYS A 66 19.96 -7.19 -8.70
N MET A 67 18.66 -6.97 -8.69
CA MET A 67 18.04 -6.00 -7.79
C MET A 67 18.16 -6.47 -6.34
N GLN A 68 18.65 -5.58 -5.46
CA GLN A 68 18.81 -5.80 -4.03
C GLN A 68 17.58 -5.35 -3.23
N GLY A 69 17.52 -5.71 -1.94
CA GLY A 69 16.48 -5.23 -1.00
C GLY A 69 15.11 -5.85 -1.20
N HIS A 70 15.04 -7.18 -1.39
CA HIS A 70 13.78 -7.93 -1.54
C HIS A 70 12.82 -7.28 -2.54
N PRO A 71 13.24 -7.11 -3.83
CA PRO A 71 12.55 -6.21 -4.75
C PRO A 71 11.12 -6.66 -5.05
N ALA A 72 10.86 -7.95 -5.26
CA ALA A 72 9.52 -8.44 -5.57
C ALA A 72 8.52 -8.10 -4.46
N THR A 73 8.89 -8.39 -3.22
CA THR A 73 8.07 -8.18 -2.03
C THR A 73 7.83 -6.69 -1.77
N ASN A 74 8.88 -5.87 -1.83
CA ASN A 74 8.77 -4.44 -1.56
C ASN A 74 8.12 -3.64 -2.70
N ILE A 75 8.25 -4.07 -3.96
CA ILE A 75 7.49 -3.51 -5.08
C ILE A 75 5.99 -3.78 -4.87
N GLY A 76 5.60 -5.01 -4.55
CA GLY A 76 4.21 -5.36 -4.25
C GLY A 76 3.65 -4.53 -3.09
N PHE A 77 4.41 -4.43 -2.00
CA PHE A 77 4.04 -3.61 -0.84
C PHE A 77 3.85 -2.12 -1.21
N GLY A 78 4.79 -1.55 -1.97
CA GLY A 78 4.69 -0.17 -2.44
C GLY A 78 3.48 0.09 -3.34
N MET A 79 3.07 -0.90 -4.15
CA MET A 79 1.83 -0.83 -4.94
C MET A 79 0.61 -0.79 -4.05
N GLN A 80 0.50 -1.66 -3.03
CA GLN A 80 -0.60 -1.68 -2.07
C GLN A 80 -0.72 -0.38 -1.28
N LEU A 81 0.42 0.18 -0.82
CA LEU A 81 0.41 1.46 -0.13
C LEU A 81 -0.11 2.61 -1.01
N LYS A 82 0.14 2.53 -2.33
CA LYS A 82 -0.31 3.54 -3.31
C LYS A 82 -1.75 3.35 -3.73
N GLU A 83 -2.24 2.12 -3.71
CA GLU A 83 -3.62 1.76 -4.05
C GLU A 83 -4.63 2.35 -3.07
N TYR A 84 -4.26 2.44 -1.79
CA TYR A 84 -5.15 2.93 -0.74
C TYR A 84 -5.77 4.28 -1.07
N LYS A 85 -7.11 4.34 -0.97
CA LYS A 85 -7.92 5.55 -1.12
C LYS A 85 -8.97 5.59 -0.02
N PHE A 86 -9.23 6.78 0.51
CA PHE A 86 -10.35 7.02 1.39
C PHE A 86 -11.43 7.78 0.61
N ASP A 87 -12.31 7.03 -0.03
CA ASP A 87 -13.38 7.56 -0.89
C ASP A 87 -14.80 7.24 -0.38
N LYS A 88 -14.89 6.74 0.86
CA LYS A 88 -16.11 6.26 1.51
C LYS A 88 -17.29 7.24 1.44
N TYR A 89 -17.01 8.53 1.46
CA TYR A 89 -18.02 9.59 1.48
C TYR A 89 -18.18 10.30 0.12
N PHE A 90 -17.48 9.84 -0.90
CA PHE A 90 -17.60 10.43 -2.22
C PHE A 90 -18.92 10.01 -2.89
N THR A 91 -19.73 11.01 -3.25
CA THR A 91 -21.00 10.78 -3.95
C THR A 91 -20.82 10.56 -5.45
N LYS A 92 -19.68 10.99 -6.00
CA LYS A 92 -19.30 10.78 -7.40
C LYS A 92 -17.93 10.12 -7.44
N LYS A 93 -17.81 9.02 -8.13
CA LYS A 93 -16.53 8.42 -8.50
C LYS A 93 -16.11 8.99 -9.85
N ASP A 94 -15.11 9.85 -9.86
CA ASP A 94 -14.69 10.60 -11.07
C ASP A 94 -13.94 9.76 -12.12
N LYS A 95 -13.59 8.52 -11.81
CA LYS A 95 -12.91 7.60 -12.74
C LYS A 95 -13.41 6.17 -12.51
N GLU A 96 -13.51 5.42 -13.60
CA GLU A 96 -13.63 3.98 -13.54
C GLU A 96 -12.48 3.41 -12.68
N GLU A 97 -12.82 2.57 -11.72
CA GLU A 97 -11.81 1.86 -10.95
C GLU A 97 -10.99 1.01 -11.93
N THR A 98 -9.68 1.24 -11.92
CA THR A 98 -8.77 0.35 -12.66
C THR A 98 -8.80 -1.01 -11.96
N ASP A 99 -9.26 -2.03 -12.68
CA ASP A 99 -9.34 -3.41 -12.18
C ASP A 99 -8.25 -4.23 -12.86
N PHE A 100 -7.14 -4.43 -12.17
CA PHE A 100 -6.05 -5.26 -12.65
C PHE A 100 -5.48 -6.18 -11.56
N GLU A 101 -5.24 -7.41 -11.94
CA GLU A 101 -4.50 -8.39 -11.15
C GLU A 101 -3.00 -8.23 -11.40
N VAL A 102 -2.20 -8.24 -10.33
CA VAL A 102 -0.73 -8.12 -10.44
C VAL A 102 -0.07 -9.44 -10.09
N VAL A 103 0.80 -9.92 -10.98
CA VAL A 103 1.67 -11.05 -10.74
C VAL A 103 3.12 -10.58 -10.83
N ILE A 104 3.89 -10.74 -9.75
CA ILE A 104 5.30 -10.36 -9.72
C ILE A 104 6.16 -11.62 -9.90
N CYS A 105 7.01 -11.59 -10.92
CA CYS A 105 7.89 -12.69 -11.27
C CYS A 105 9.35 -12.27 -11.02
N ARG A 106 10.11 -13.13 -10.35
CA ARG A 106 11.54 -13.00 -10.19
C ARG A 106 12.23 -14.27 -10.62
N ASP A 107 13.20 -14.17 -11.51
CA ASP A 107 13.94 -15.32 -11.99
C ASP A 107 14.71 -16.02 -10.86
N GLY A 108 14.77 -17.35 -10.89
CA GLY A 108 15.47 -18.17 -9.90
C GLY A 108 14.83 -18.23 -8.51
N VAL A 109 13.64 -17.63 -8.30
CA VAL A 109 12.93 -17.64 -7.00
C VAL A 109 11.57 -18.32 -7.14
N ALA A 110 11.31 -19.34 -6.32
CA ALA A 110 10.02 -20.02 -6.32
C ALA A 110 8.89 -19.08 -5.80
N SER A 111 7.70 -19.16 -6.41
CA SER A 111 6.53 -18.37 -6.00
C SER A 111 6.20 -18.53 -4.52
N THR A 112 6.27 -19.78 -4.01
CA THR A 112 6.01 -20.08 -2.59
C THR A 112 6.95 -19.36 -1.62
N THR A 113 8.17 -19.02 -2.04
CA THR A 113 9.11 -18.23 -1.24
C THR A 113 8.68 -16.77 -1.23
N LEU A 114 8.35 -16.22 -2.40
CA LEU A 114 7.87 -14.84 -2.52
C LEU A 114 6.56 -14.62 -1.77
N GLU A 115 5.64 -15.59 -1.85
CA GLU A 115 4.37 -15.56 -1.11
C GLU A 115 4.59 -15.50 0.40
N LYS A 116 5.49 -16.33 0.93
CA LYS A 116 5.83 -16.31 2.37
C LYS A 116 6.45 -14.99 2.81
N GLU A 117 7.37 -14.43 2.01
CA GLU A 117 7.97 -13.12 2.29
C GLU A 117 6.94 -12.00 2.23
N PHE A 118 5.89 -12.15 1.42
CA PHE A 118 4.88 -11.13 1.22
C PHE A 118 3.81 -11.11 2.32
N ILE A 119 3.58 -12.19 3.05
CA ILE A 119 2.57 -12.29 4.13
C ILE A 119 2.73 -11.17 5.16
N ASP A 120 3.94 -10.92 5.65
CA ASP A 120 4.20 -9.90 6.65
C ASP A 120 4.00 -8.49 6.08
N LYS A 121 4.38 -8.28 4.82
CA LYS A 121 4.17 -6.98 4.13
C LYS A 121 2.69 -6.73 3.87
N GLN A 122 1.92 -7.75 3.53
CA GLN A 122 0.47 -7.66 3.40
C GLN A 122 -0.18 -7.25 4.72
N ALA A 123 0.15 -7.92 5.82
CA ALA A 123 -0.37 -7.57 7.13
C ALA A 123 0.00 -6.12 7.54
N MET A 124 1.19 -5.67 7.17
CA MET A 124 1.63 -4.29 7.39
C MET A 124 0.82 -3.30 6.53
N ALA A 125 0.58 -3.59 5.25
CA ALA A 125 -0.22 -2.75 4.36
C ALA A 125 -1.65 -2.60 4.88
N ASP A 126 -2.28 -3.70 5.31
CA ASP A 126 -3.63 -3.72 5.88
C ASP A 126 -3.69 -2.90 7.18
N SER A 127 -2.68 -3.00 8.04
CA SER A 127 -2.59 -2.23 9.27
C SER A 127 -2.41 -0.72 9.03
N ILE A 128 -1.62 -0.36 8.00
CA ILE A 128 -1.45 1.03 7.57
C ILE A 128 -2.76 1.56 6.98
N ALA A 129 -3.47 0.78 6.16
CA ALA A 129 -4.76 1.16 5.61
C ALA A 129 -5.78 1.39 6.72
N PHE A 130 -5.88 0.47 7.68
CA PHE A 130 -6.74 0.62 8.88
C PHE A 130 -6.42 1.91 9.65
N THR A 131 -5.14 2.22 9.86
CA THR A 131 -4.73 3.44 10.56
C THR A 131 -5.10 4.69 9.76
N LYS A 132 -4.91 4.68 8.44
CA LYS A 132 -5.31 5.78 7.55
C LYS A 132 -6.82 5.98 7.57
N ASP A 133 -7.61 4.92 7.60
CA ASP A 133 -9.06 5.01 7.74
C ASP A 133 -9.46 5.73 9.03
N LEU A 134 -8.84 5.37 10.16
CA LEU A 134 -9.09 6.03 11.44
C LEU A 134 -8.77 7.54 11.39
N ILE A 135 -7.66 7.92 10.75
CA ILE A 135 -7.25 9.33 10.63
C ILE A 135 -8.17 10.11 9.68
N SER A 136 -8.70 9.45 8.65
CA SER A 136 -9.51 10.08 7.60
C SER A 136 -10.99 10.21 7.94
N GLU A 137 -11.47 9.48 8.96
CA GLU A 137 -12.86 9.56 9.39
C GLU A 137 -13.19 10.94 10.01
N PRO A 138 -14.36 11.51 9.69
CA PRO A 138 -14.81 12.75 10.29
C PRO A 138 -15.22 12.56 11.76
N SER A 139 -15.14 13.64 12.54
CA SER A 139 -15.37 13.62 14.00
C SER A 139 -16.78 13.18 14.43
N ASN A 140 -17.78 13.33 13.56
CA ASN A 140 -19.13 12.83 13.83
C ASN A 140 -19.25 11.30 13.68
N VAL A 141 -18.25 10.64 13.07
CA VAL A 141 -18.16 9.18 12.91
C VAL A 141 -17.11 8.60 13.86
N LEU A 142 -15.94 9.23 13.93
CA LEU A 142 -14.84 8.82 14.79
C LEU A 142 -14.64 9.81 15.93
N TYR A 143 -15.12 9.43 17.11
CA TYR A 143 -14.96 10.12 18.39
C TYR A 143 -14.46 9.12 19.44
N PRO A 144 -14.06 9.54 20.65
CA PRO A 144 -13.36 8.65 21.60
C PRO A 144 -14.00 7.28 21.82
N LYS A 145 -15.32 7.21 21.97
CA LYS A 145 -16.02 5.94 22.16
C LYS A 145 -15.96 5.06 20.92
N SER A 146 -16.31 5.59 19.74
CA SER A 146 -16.30 4.81 18.49
C SER A 146 -14.89 4.40 18.07
N TYR A 147 -13.87 5.22 18.41
CA TYR A 147 -12.47 4.85 18.24
C TYR A 147 -12.11 3.64 19.12
N ALA A 148 -12.47 3.69 20.41
CA ALA A 148 -12.22 2.59 21.33
C ALA A 148 -12.92 1.29 20.89
N ASP A 149 -14.15 1.39 20.36
CA ASP A 149 -14.87 0.24 19.85
C ASP A 149 -14.16 -0.37 18.62
N ARG A 150 -13.66 0.45 17.68
CA ARG A 150 -12.88 -0.04 16.54
C ARG A 150 -11.56 -0.67 16.95
N VAL A 151 -10.87 -0.11 17.96
CA VAL A 151 -9.62 -0.70 18.47
C VAL A 151 -9.87 -2.03 19.16
N LYS A 152 -11.02 -2.23 19.81
CA LYS A 152 -11.42 -3.54 20.39
C LYS A 152 -11.50 -4.65 19.34
N ASP A 153 -11.84 -4.34 18.09
CA ASP A 153 -11.88 -5.32 17.01
C ASP A 153 -10.51 -5.97 16.76
N LEU A 154 -9.40 -5.36 17.22
CA LEU A 154 -8.07 -5.95 17.14
C LEU A 154 -7.88 -7.16 18.05
N GLU A 155 -8.78 -7.39 19.03
CA GLU A 155 -8.77 -8.58 19.89
C GLU A 155 -8.88 -9.88 19.08
N LYS A 156 -9.53 -9.84 17.92
CA LYS A 156 -9.62 -10.99 16.99
C LYS A 156 -8.25 -11.45 16.46
N PHE A 157 -7.24 -10.58 16.52
CA PHE A 157 -5.86 -10.90 16.16
C PHE A 157 -4.99 -11.29 17.37
N GLY A 158 -5.59 -11.54 18.55
CA GLY A 158 -4.88 -11.92 19.77
C GLY A 158 -4.27 -10.73 20.53
N ILE A 159 -4.61 -9.49 20.16
CA ILE A 159 -4.14 -8.29 20.87
C ILE A 159 -5.07 -8.04 22.07
N LYS A 160 -4.49 -7.93 23.27
CA LYS A 160 -5.27 -7.56 24.47
C LYS A 160 -5.55 -6.05 24.46
N VAL A 161 -6.80 -5.67 24.38
CA VAL A 161 -7.22 -4.26 24.43
C VAL A 161 -7.87 -3.95 25.78
N THR A 162 -7.42 -2.88 26.43
CA THR A 162 -8.01 -2.35 27.65
C THR A 162 -8.47 -0.91 27.42
N VAL A 163 -9.76 -0.65 27.62
CA VAL A 163 -10.36 0.68 27.47
C VAL A 163 -10.66 1.25 28.83
N TYR A 164 -10.15 2.45 29.10
CA TYR A 164 -10.44 3.19 30.32
C TYR A 164 -11.47 4.29 30.02
N GLY A 165 -12.54 4.30 30.79
CA GLY A 165 -13.56 5.35 30.75
C GLY A 165 -13.18 6.57 31.57
N GLU A 166 -14.03 7.61 31.53
CA GLU A 166 -13.76 8.89 32.23
C GLU A 166 -13.52 8.70 33.73
N LYS A 167 -14.26 7.79 34.39
CA LYS A 167 -14.11 7.53 35.83
C LYS A 167 -12.73 6.94 36.17
N GLU A 168 -12.27 6.02 35.35
CA GLU A 168 -10.98 5.37 35.51
C GLU A 168 -9.85 6.38 35.22
N LEU A 169 -9.96 7.16 34.14
CA LEU A 169 -9.01 8.19 33.74
C LEU A 169 -8.89 9.26 34.83
N LYS A 170 -10.01 9.68 35.43
CA LYS A 170 -10.00 10.62 36.56
C LYS A 170 -9.30 10.07 37.78
N LYS A 171 -9.51 8.80 38.14
CA LYS A 171 -8.77 8.14 39.23
C LYS A 171 -7.27 8.03 38.97
N MET A 172 -6.87 7.96 37.68
CA MET A 172 -5.47 7.90 37.26
C MET A 172 -4.80 9.29 37.19
N GLY A 173 -5.56 10.38 37.40
CA GLY A 173 -5.05 11.75 37.30
C GLY A 173 -4.79 12.18 35.85
N ALA A 174 -5.46 11.58 34.89
CA ALA A 174 -5.31 11.90 33.47
C ALA A 174 -6.16 13.09 33.01
N ASP A 175 -6.11 14.19 33.79
CA ASP A 175 -7.00 15.36 33.62
C ASP A 175 -6.77 16.07 32.29
N ALA A 176 -5.52 16.13 31.78
CA ALA A 176 -5.22 16.71 30.48
C ALA A 176 -5.89 15.95 29.32
N LEU A 177 -5.94 14.62 29.41
CA LEU A 177 -6.62 13.78 28.43
C LEU A 177 -8.13 13.99 28.46
N LEU A 178 -8.70 14.10 29.66
CA LEU A 178 -10.14 14.37 29.85
C LEU A 178 -10.54 15.75 29.32
N ALA A 179 -9.68 16.77 29.47
CA ALA A 179 -9.94 18.12 28.97
C ALA A 179 -10.00 18.19 27.44
N VAL A 180 -9.30 17.29 26.71
CA VAL A 180 -9.32 17.24 25.25
C VAL A 180 -10.46 16.40 24.72
N GLY A 181 -10.94 15.42 25.50
CA GLY A 181 -11.96 14.46 25.08
C GLY A 181 -13.41 14.87 25.37
N GLN A 182 -13.64 16.10 25.88
CA GLN A 182 -14.98 16.64 26.19
C GLN A 182 -15.66 17.23 24.97
#